data_8c14fda2db9d6b79286ac84b060bbfdb
#
_entry.id   8c14fda2db9d6b79286ac84b060bbfdb
#
_cell.length_a   1.000
_cell.length_b   1.000
_cell.length_c   1.000
_cell.angle_alpha   90.00
_cell.angle_beta   90.00
_cell.angle_gamma   90.00
#
_symmetry.space_group_name_H-M   'P 1'
#
loop_
_entity.id
_entity.type
_entity.pdbx_description
1 polymer ?
#
loop_
_entity_poly.entity_id
_entity_poly.type
_entity_poly.pdbx_seq_one_letter_code
_entity_poly.pdbx_strand_id
1 'polypeptide(L)'
;MNETRKNIRIVIIGDDLISSGGDPKGLGWVGRIVAKTQSEFPRVDFYALPTPEVNSAQLADQWLDEASKRFSADTDNRLVIALNANDINAGISMSRSRLNLANILDTATSKGVQPFIVSPIPSRNPQLNYEIEHLSSGFEDVAARRSLPFVDAFRPLVDHKGFNDELRNATFGMPGQQGHGLIAWLVLNQNWYGWLAVKFLFGRLV
;
A
#
# COMPACT_ATOMS: atom_id res chain seq x y z
N MET A 1 -4.24 2.44 35.00
CA MET A 1 -2.85 2.40 34.46
C MET A 1 -2.92 3.00 33.07
N ASN A 2 -2.34 4.20 32.87
CA ASN A 2 -2.20 4.75 31.52
C ASN A 2 -1.19 3.88 30.77
N GLU A 3 -1.66 3.03 29.86
CA GLU A 3 -0.77 2.44 28.86
C GLU A 3 -0.16 3.60 28.07
N THR A 4 1.12 3.83 28.27
CA THR A 4 1.89 4.79 27.48
C THR A 4 1.86 4.29 26.03
N ARG A 5 1.09 4.96 25.16
CA ARG A 5 1.03 4.62 23.74
C ARG A 5 2.44 4.63 23.17
N LYS A 6 2.83 3.53 22.52
CA LYS A 6 4.12 3.45 21.82
C LYS A 6 4.11 4.33 20.58
N ASN A 7 5.26 4.87 20.21
CA ASN A 7 5.44 5.46 18.88
C ASN A 7 5.21 4.41 17.79
N ILE A 8 4.78 4.84 16.63
CA ILE A 8 4.41 3.96 15.52
C ILE A 8 5.52 4.04 14.46
N ARG A 9 5.95 2.90 13.95
CA ARG A 9 6.81 2.80 12.78
C ARG A 9 6.08 2.08 11.66
N ILE A 10 5.93 2.74 10.52
CA ILE A 10 5.24 2.23 9.34
C ILE A 10 6.29 2.00 8.27
N VAL A 11 6.50 0.74 7.92
CA VAL A 11 7.28 0.36 6.74
C VAL A 11 6.32 0.12 5.59
N ILE A 12 6.60 0.72 4.43
CA ILE A 12 5.79 0.58 3.22
C ILE A 12 6.65 -0.15 2.20
N ILE A 13 6.22 -1.34 1.78
CA ILE A 13 6.89 -2.19 0.81
C ILE A 13 6.04 -2.36 -0.45
N GLY A 14 6.68 -2.51 -1.57
CA GLY A 14 6.03 -2.71 -2.85
C GLY A 14 6.93 -2.34 -4.03
N ASP A 15 6.33 -2.18 -5.17
CA ASP A 15 7.02 -1.84 -6.41
C ASP A 15 7.15 -0.31 -6.64
N ASP A 16 7.34 0.06 -7.90
CA ASP A 16 7.49 1.46 -8.32
C ASP A 16 6.32 2.36 -7.92
N LEU A 17 5.13 1.80 -7.69
CA LEU A 17 3.95 2.56 -7.31
C LEU A 17 4.12 3.29 -5.97
N ILE A 18 4.93 2.77 -5.06
CA ILE A 18 5.19 3.44 -3.76
C ILE A 18 6.25 4.54 -3.86
N SER A 19 6.92 4.65 -5.00
CA SER A 19 7.78 5.79 -5.31
C SER A 19 6.95 7.02 -5.74
N SER A 20 7.62 8.12 -6.01
CA SER A 20 6.96 9.34 -6.50
C SER A 20 7.01 9.49 -8.03
N GLY A 21 7.34 8.42 -8.75
CA GLY A 21 7.44 8.43 -10.20
C GLY A 21 6.17 8.95 -10.87
N GLY A 22 6.31 9.82 -11.88
CA GLY A 22 5.18 10.44 -12.57
C GLY A 22 4.59 11.67 -11.87
N ASP A 23 4.86 11.90 -10.59
CA ASP A 23 4.37 13.06 -9.85
C ASP A 23 5.36 14.24 -9.93
N PRO A 24 5.03 15.35 -10.63
CA PRO A 24 5.93 16.50 -10.75
C PRO A 24 6.25 17.18 -9.40
N LYS A 25 5.48 16.89 -8.33
CA LYS A 25 5.75 17.38 -6.98
C LYS A 25 6.67 16.45 -6.18
N GLY A 26 7.02 15.28 -6.71
CA GLY A 26 7.88 14.32 -6.05
C GLY A 26 7.32 13.72 -4.77
N LEU A 27 6.01 13.84 -4.50
CA LEU A 27 5.38 13.32 -3.28
C LEU A 27 4.89 11.88 -3.42
N GLY A 28 4.45 11.48 -4.60
CA GLY A 28 3.71 10.25 -4.77
C GLY A 28 2.46 10.18 -3.88
N TRP A 29 1.78 9.06 -3.82
CA TRP A 29 0.69 8.84 -2.87
C TRP A 29 1.20 8.67 -1.43
N VAL A 30 2.38 8.07 -1.27
CA VAL A 30 3.01 7.86 0.05
C VAL A 30 3.32 9.19 0.72
N GLY A 31 3.99 10.13 0.05
CA GLY A 31 4.27 11.44 0.63
C GLY A 31 3.02 12.21 1.02
N ARG A 32 1.91 12.02 0.28
CA ARG A 32 0.63 12.65 0.61
C ARG A 32 -0.02 12.05 1.86
N ILE A 33 0.02 10.73 2.05
CA ILE A 33 -0.49 10.14 3.29
C ILE A 33 0.39 10.50 4.49
N VAL A 34 1.71 10.56 4.32
CA VAL A 34 2.64 11.03 5.36
C VAL A 34 2.26 12.43 5.81
N ALA A 35 2.08 13.37 4.87
CA ALA A 35 1.70 14.75 5.18
C ALA A 35 0.36 14.87 5.91
N LYS A 36 -0.57 13.92 5.73
CA LYS A 36 -1.88 13.89 6.37
C LYS A 36 -1.93 13.08 7.67
N THR A 37 -0.86 12.33 7.96
CA THR A 37 -0.78 11.45 9.14
C THR A 37 0.13 12.05 10.23
N GLN A 38 0.25 13.36 10.29
CA GLN A 38 1.04 14.03 11.34
C GLN A 38 0.33 13.93 12.69
N SER A 39 1.05 13.49 13.70
CA SER A 39 0.59 13.38 15.08
C SER A 39 1.69 13.84 16.04
N GLU A 40 1.34 14.60 17.06
CA GLU A 40 2.27 14.99 18.12
C GLU A 40 2.61 13.81 19.02
N PHE A 41 1.61 12.98 19.29
CA PHE A 41 1.79 11.76 20.09
C PHE A 41 0.63 10.77 19.84
N PRO A 42 0.93 9.49 19.55
CA PRO A 42 2.27 8.93 19.33
C PRO A 42 2.93 9.48 18.05
N ARG A 43 4.25 9.61 18.05
CA ARG A 43 5.00 9.94 16.84
C ARG A 43 4.85 8.81 15.81
N VAL A 44 4.66 9.17 14.55
CA VAL A 44 4.56 8.21 13.44
C VAL A 44 5.74 8.41 12.49
N ASP A 45 6.61 7.42 12.41
CA ASP A 45 7.75 7.39 11.48
C ASP A 45 7.40 6.53 10.26
N PHE A 46 7.73 7.01 9.06
CA PHE A 46 7.46 6.33 7.79
C PHE A 46 8.74 5.94 7.07
N TYR A 47 8.78 4.74 6.52
CA TYR A 47 9.89 4.19 5.75
C TYR A 47 9.36 3.56 4.48
N ALA A 48 9.42 4.26 3.34
CA ALA A 48 9.08 3.69 2.04
C ALA A 48 10.30 2.95 1.47
N LEU A 49 10.10 1.69 1.10
CA LEU A 49 11.10 0.79 0.55
C LEU A 49 10.64 0.29 -0.84
N PRO A 50 10.65 1.15 -1.87
CA PRO A 50 10.29 0.73 -3.21
C PRO A 50 11.35 -0.23 -3.77
N THR A 51 10.89 -1.32 -4.37
CA THR A 51 11.74 -2.23 -5.14
C THR A 51 11.23 -2.25 -6.59
N PRO A 52 11.97 -1.64 -7.53
CA PRO A 52 11.53 -1.54 -8.91
C PRO A 52 11.14 -2.90 -9.50
N GLU A 53 10.01 -2.94 -10.20
CA GLU A 53 9.51 -4.13 -10.91
C GLU A 53 9.31 -5.38 -10.05
N VAL A 54 9.35 -5.26 -8.72
CA VAL A 54 9.20 -6.42 -7.83
C VAL A 54 7.86 -7.10 -7.99
N ASN A 55 7.86 -8.41 -8.11
CA ASN A 55 6.67 -9.25 -8.03
C ASN A 55 6.47 -9.83 -6.62
N SER A 56 5.32 -10.47 -6.37
CA SER A 56 4.97 -10.97 -5.05
C SER A 56 5.92 -12.05 -4.53
N ALA A 57 6.52 -12.87 -5.41
CA ALA A 57 7.46 -13.91 -5.01
C ALA A 57 8.76 -13.30 -4.48
N GLN A 58 9.34 -12.38 -5.26
CA GLN A 58 10.55 -11.66 -4.87
C GLN A 58 10.33 -10.85 -3.59
N LEU A 59 9.16 -10.15 -3.49
CA LEU A 59 8.85 -9.39 -2.30
C LEU A 59 8.73 -10.29 -1.07
N ALA A 60 8.08 -11.47 -1.20
CA ALA A 60 7.94 -12.42 -0.10
C ALA A 60 9.30 -12.93 0.43
N ASP A 61 10.28 -13.06 -0.46
CA ASP A 61 11.63 -13.54 -0.09
C ASP A 61 12.47 -12.46 0.64
N GLN A 62 12.30 -11.17 0.28
CA GLN A 62 13.23 -10.10 0.72
C GLN A 62 12.66 -9.12 1.74
N TRP A 63 11.33 -8.99 1.84
CA TRP A 63 10.71 -7.90 2.61
C TRP A 63 11.11 -7.84 4.07
N LEU A 64 11.25 -9.02 4.70
CA LEU A 64 11.51 -9.08 6.14
C LEU A 64 12.90 -8.56 6.49
N ASP A 65 13.92 -8.92 5.70
CA ASP A 65 15.28 -8.46 5.91
C ASP A 65 15.40 -6.95 5.78
N GLU A 66 14.66 -6.35 4.84
CA GLU A 66 14.65 -4.90 4.64
C GLU A 66 13.81 -4.17 5.70
N ALA A 67 12.61 -4.66 5.98
CA ALA A 67 11.71 -4.02 6.94
C ALA A 67 12.22 -4.12 8.38
N SER A 68 12.81 -5.25 8.77
CA SER A 68 13.31 -5.47 10.14
C SER A 68 14.36 -4.45 10.58
N LYS A 69 15.13 -3.91 9.66
CA LYS A 69 16.11 -2.83 9.93
C LYS A 69 15.44 -1.50 10.37
N ARG A 70 14.13 -1.35 10.17
CA ARG A 70 13.34 -0.16 10.53
C ARG A 70 12.45 -0.39 11.74
N PHE A 71 12.14 -1.64 12.06
CA PHE A 71 11.34 -2.00 13.23
C PHE A 71 12.12 -1.85 14.53
N SER A 72 11.40 -1.67 15.64
CA SER A 72 11.99 -1.61 16.98
C SER A 72 11.06 -2.31 17.98
N ALA A 73 11.63 -2.97 18.98
CA ALA A 73 10.88 -3.61 20.06
C ALA A 73 10.05 -2.61 20.89
N ASP A 74 10.49 -1.35 20.92
CA ASP A 74 9.85 -0.28 21.72
C ASP A 74 8.75 0.46 20.96
N THR A 75 8.46 0.09 19.71
CA THR A 75 7.47 0.75 18.86
C THR A 75 6.33 -0.19 18.48
N ASP A 76 5.20 0.40 18.10
CA ASP A 76 4.13 -0.30 17.38
C ASP A 76 4.55 -0.37 15.91
N ASN A 77 4.98 -1.56 15.48
CA ASN A 77 5.49 -1.78 14.13
C ASN A 77 4.36 -2.16 13.18
N ARG A 78 4.32 -1.52 12.03
CA ARG A 78 3.27 -1.67 11.04
C ARG A 78 3.85 -1.83 9.64
N LEU A 79 3.13 -2.54 8.78
CA LEU A 79 3.56 -2.86 7.41
C LEU A 79 2.46 -2.51 6.42
N VAL A 80 2.75 -1.65 5.47
CA VAL A 80 1.88 -1.41 4.30
C VAL A 80 2.46 -2.18 3.12
N ILE A 81 1.62 -2.94 2.43
CA ILE A 81 2.00 -3.71 1.25
C ILE A 81 1.22 -3.17 0.06
N ALA A 82 1.94 -2.73 -0.98
CA ALA A 82 1.36 -2.21 -2.22
C ALA A 82 2.04 -2.89 -3.41
N LEU A 83 1.45 -3.96 -3.91
CA LEU A 83 1.86 -4.68 -5.11
C LEU A 83 0.97 -4.28 -6.28
N ASN A 84 1.56 -4.18 -7.46
CA ASN A 84 0.85 -3.85 -8.69
C ASN A 84 0.81 -5.03 -9.66
N ALA A 85 0.84 -4.79 -10.97
CA ALA A 85 0.63 -5.79 -12.02
C ALA A 85 1.86 -6.69 -12.33
N ASN A 86 2.97 -6.57 -11.59
CA ASN A 86 4.22 -7.28 -11.90
C ASN A 86 4.09 -8.81 -11.82
N ASP A 87 3.19 -9.33 -11.01
CA ASP A 87 2.89 -10.77 -10.98
C ASP A 87 2.35 -11.25 -12.33
N ILE A 88 1.47 -10.47 -12.96
CA ILE A 88 0.89 -10.78 -14.27
C ILE A 88 1.98 -10.73 -15.34
N ASN A 89 2.79 -9.67 -15.34
CA ASN A 89 3.89 -9.51 -16.28
C ASN A 89 4.93 -10.63 -16.17
N ALA A 90 5.14 -11.15 -14.96
CA ALA A 90 6.04 -12.27 -14.67
C ALA A 90 5.41 -13.65 -14.91
N GLY A 91 4.14 -13.73 -15.33
CA GLY A 91 3.43 -14.99 -15.55
C GLY A 91 3.17 -15.79 -14.25
N ILE A 92 3.16 -15.13 -13.10
CA ILE A 92 2.86 -15.77 -11.81
C ILE A 92 1.37 -16.10 -11.75
N SER A 93 1.04 -17.34 -11.44
CA SER A 93 -0.36 -17.73 -11.34
C SER A 93 -1.06 -17.04 -10.16
N MET A 94 -2.35 -16.79 -10.29
CA MET A 94 -3.19 -16.21 -9.23
C MET A 94 -3.05 -16.94 -7.90
N SER A 95 -3.02 -18.27 -7.93
CA SER A 95 -2.85 -19.07 -6.70
C SER A 95 -1.50 -18.82 -6.04
N ARG A 96 -0.46 -18.62 -6.83
CA ARG A 96 0.89 -18.34 -6.32
C ARG A 96 0.97 -16.93 -5.77
N SER A 97 0.42 -15.93 -6.47
CA SER A 97 0.34 -14.54 -5.99
C SER A 97 -0.37 -14.46 -4.64
N ARG A 98 -1.51 -15.13 -4.51
CA ARG A 98 -2.26 -15.19 -3.25
C ARG A 98 -1.47 -15.85 -2.12
N LEU A 99 -0.74 -16.95 -2.42
CA LEU A 99 0.11 -17.62 -1.44
C LEU A 99 1.26 -16.72 -0.99
N ASN A 100 1.90 -16.03 -1.92
CA ASN A 100 3.00 -15.12 -1.62
C ASN A 100 2.53 -13.99 -0.69
N LEU A 101 1.41 -13.32 -1.00
CA LEU A 101 0.83 -12.31 -0.12
C LEU A 101 0.47 -12.90 1.24
N ALA A 102 -0.18 -14.08 1.28
CA ALA A 102 -0.53 -14.76 2.52
C ALA A 102 0.69 -14.99 3.41
N ASN A 103 1.80 -15.46 2.84
CA ASN A 103 3.05 -15.70 3.58
C ASN A 103 3.62 -14.40 4.18
N ILE A 104 3.57 -13.28 3.45
CA ILE A 104 3.99 -11.98 3.98
C ILE A 104 3.12 -11.59 5.18
N LEU A 105 1.79 -11.69 5.03
CA LEU A 105 0.82 -11.29 6.06
C LEU A 105 0.94 -12.15 7.33
N ASP A 106 1.04 -13.46 7.16
CA ASP A 106 1.15 -14.42 8.27
C ASP A 106 2.48 -14.22 9.02
N THR A 107 3.57 -14.01 8.28
CA THR A 107 4.89 -13.72 8.88
C THR A 107 4.86 -12.38 9.63
N ALA A 108 4.30 -11.33 9.06
CA ALA A 108 4.18 -10.03 9.72
C ALA A 108 3.38 -10.15 11.03
N THR A 109 2.20 -10.76 10.96
CA THR A 109 1.32 -10.96 12.11
C THR A 109 1.99 -11.79 13.22
N SER A 110 2.69 -12.88 12.87
CA SER A 110 3.41 -13.71 13.83
C SER A 110 4.52 -12.96 14.57
N LYS A 111 5.05 -11.91 13.97
CA LYS A 111 6.07 -11.03 14.56
C LYS A 111 5.47 -9.81 15.29
N GLY A 112 4.16 -9.73 15.44
CA GLY A 112 3.47 -8.61 16.07
C GLY A 112 3.46 -7.34 15.22
N VAL A 113 3.74 -7.44 13.91
CA VAL A 113 3.64 -6.34 12.95
C VAL A 113 2.22 -6.33 12.37
N GLN A 114 1.56 -5.17 12.33
CA GLN A 114 0.18 -5.04 11.85
C GLN A 114 0.17 -4.70 10.36
N PRO A 115 -0.34 -5.60 9.48
CA PRO A 115 -0.39 -5.36 8.05
C PRO A 115 -1.55 -4.44 7.61
N PHE A 116 -1.34 -3.76 6.47
CA PHE A 116 -2.32 -2.98 5.73
C PHE A 116 -2.05 -3.16 4.24
N ILE A 117 -3.06 -3.45 3.44
CA ILE A 117 -2.87 -3.81 2.05
C ILE A 117 -3.50 -2.74 1.15
N VAL A 118 -2.76 -2.32 0.13
CA VAL A 118 -3.26 -1.47 -0.97
C VAL A 118 -3.28 -2.31 -2.24
N SER A 119 -4.42 -2.34 -2.91
CA SER A 119 -4.59 -3.12 -4.14
C SER A 119 -3.71 -2.63 -5.29
N PRO A 120 -3.50 -3.46 -6.33
CA PRO A 120 -3.06 -2.99 -7.63
C PRO A 120 -3.96 -1.85 -8.15
N ILE A 121 -3.37 -1.00 -9.00
CA ILE A 121 -4.09 0.08 -9.70
C ILE A 121 -4.37 -0.31 -11.15
N PRO A 122 -5.34 0.35 -11.83
CA PRO A 122 -5.56 0.12 -13.26
C PRO A 122 -4.36 0.49 -14.11
N SER A 123 -4.14 -0.29 -15.16
CA SER A 123 -3.17 -0.02 -16.21
C SER A 123 -3.80 0.83 -17.33
N ARG A 124 -2.95 1.52 -18.12
CA ARG A 124 -3.37 2.14 -19.38
C ARG A 124 -3.78 1.12 -20.46
N ASN A 125 -3.47 -0.16 -20.26
CA ASN A 125 -3.87 -1.24 -21.16
C ASN A 125 -5.17 -1.89 -20.66
N PRO A 126 -6.32 -1.70 -21.37
CA PRO A 126 -7.60 -2.24 -20.93
C PRO A 126 -7.64 -3.78 -20.84
N GLN A 127 -6.87 -4.48 -21.72
CA GLN A 127 -6.82 -5.95 -21.69
C GLN A 127 -6.18 -6.44 -20.40
N LEU A 128 -5.15 -5.74 -19.92
CA LEU A 128 -4.49 -6.08 -18.68
C LEU A 128 -5.39 -5.82 -17.44
N ASN A 129 -6.32 -4.87 -17.55
CA ASN A 129 -7.20 -4.51 -16.43
C ASN A 129 -8.10 -5.66 -15.98
N TYR A 130 -8.48 -6.55 -16.87
CA TYR A 130 -9.22 -7.76 -16.51
C TYR A 130 -8.39 -8.66 -15.57
N GLU A 131 -7.13 -8.88 -15.88
CA GLU A 131 -6.23 -9.68 -15.04
C GLU A 131 -5.88 -8.96 -13.72
N ILE A 132 -5.71 -7.64 -13.77
CA ILE A 132 -5.47 -6.82 -12.56
C ILE A 132 -6.68 -6.87 -11.62
N GLU A 133 -7.90 -6.81 -12.14
CA GLU A 133 -9.12 -6.93 -11.33
C GLU A 133 -9.17 -8.28 -10.60
N HIS A 134 -8.86 -9.37 -11.31
CA HIS A 134 -8.76 -10.69 -10.71
C HIS A 134 -7.68 -10.77 -9.64
N LEU A 135 -6.50 -10.20 -9.91
CA LEU A 135 -5.40 -10.15 -8.95
C LEU A 135 -5.81 -9.36 -7.69
N SER A 136 -6.42 -8.18 -7.87
CA SER A 136 -6.93 -7.35 -6.78
C SER A 136 -7.97 -8.10 -5.93
N SER A 137 -8.93 -8.75 -6.57
CA SER A 137 -9.95 -9.56 -5.88
C SER A 137 -9.34 -10.75 -5.14
N GLY A 138 -8.28 -11.35 -5.70
CA GLY A 138 -7.52 -12.40 -5.04
C GLY A 138 -6.82 -11.92 -3.78
N PHE A 139 -6.23 -10.73 -3.80
CA PHE A 139 -5.59 -10.11 -2.64
C PHE A 139 -6.61 -9.66 -1.60
N GLU A 140 -7.76 -9.12 -2.02
CA GLU A 140 -8.88 -8.80 -1.14
C GLU A 140 -9.36 -10.02 -0.35
N ASP A 141 -9.56 -11.17 -1.01
CA ASP A 141 -9.96 -12.42 -0.33
C ASP A 141 -8.89 -12.89 0.69
N VAL A 142 -7.60 -12.78 0.34
CA VAL A 142 -6.51 -13.13 1.27
C VAL A 142 -6.51 -12.24 2.51
N ALA A 143 -6.73 -10.93 2.34
CA ALA A 143 -6.82 -9.97 3.44
C ALA A 143 -8.07 -10.21 4.31
N ALA A 144 -9.25 -10.40 3.67
CA ALA A 144 -10.52 -10.62 4.34
C ALA A 144 -10.51 -11.85 5.24
N ARG A 145 -9.92 -12.99 4.77
CA ARG A 145 -9.76 -14.21 5.57
C ARG A 145 -8.93 -14.02 6.84
N ARG A 146 -8.13 -12.96 6.91
CA ARG A 146 -7.28 -12.59 8.06
C ARG A 146 -7.83 -11.41 8.84
N SER A 147 -8.99 -10.90 8.47
CA SER A 147 -9.58 -9.68 9.04
C SER A 147 -8.61 -8.48 8.99
N LEU A 148 -7.82 -8.39 7.92
CA LEU A 148 -6.85 -7.32 7.71
C LEU A 148 -7.44 -6.23 6.80
N PRO A 149 -7.06 -4.95 7.02
CA PRO A 149 -7.53 -3.86 6.19
C PRO A 149 -6.98 -3.97 4.76
N PHE A 150 -7.87 -3.76 3.81
CA PHE A 150 -7.58 -3.74 2.38
C PHE A 150 -8.17 -2.47 1.77
N VAL A 151 -7.39 -1.77 0.97
CA VAL A 151 -7.82 -0.60 0.20
C VAL A 151 -7.99 -1.01 -1.26
N ASP A 152 -9.22 -0.93 -1.74
CA ASP A 152 -9.48 -1.09 -3.16
C ASP A 152 -9.14 0.22 -3.91
N ALA A 153 -8.03 0.23 -4.60
CA ALA A 153 -7.62 1.30 -5.50
C ALA A 153 -7.89 0.95 -6.98
N PHE A 154 -8.37 -0.25 -7.29
CA PHE A 154 -8.66 -0.64 -8.66
C PHE A 154 -10.04 -0.17 -9.11
N ARG A 155 -11.11 -0.66 -8.47
CA ARG A 155 -12.50 -0.41 -8.90
C ARG A 155 -12.86 1.08 -8.97
N PRO A 156 -12.48 1.94 -7.99
CA PRO A 156 -12.76 3.37 -8.09
C PRO A 156 -11.98 4.10 -9.18
N LEU A 157 -10.86 3.56 -9.65
CA LEU A 157 -9.95 4.23 -10.57
C LEU A 157 -10.07 3.72 -12.02
N VAL A 158 -10.55 2.50 -12.27
CA VAL A 158 -10.56 1.89 -13.60
C VAL A 158 -11.34 2.70 -14.63
N ASP A 159 -12.44 3.32 -14.24
CA ASP A 159 -13.26 4.19 -15.10
C ASP A 159 -13.09 5.69 -14.76
N HIS A 160 -12.17 6.05 -13.86
CA HIS A 160 -11.99 7.43 -13.46
C HIS A 160 -11.30 8.24 -14.55
N LYS A 161 -12.04 9.18 -15.16
CA LYS A 161 -11.56 9.95 -16.33
C LYS A 161 -10.19 10.61 -16.10
N GLY A 162 -10.04 11.38 -15.02
CA GLY A 162 -8.80 12.11 -14.75
C GLY A 162 -7.60 11.20 -14.49
N PHE A 163 -7.83 10.05 -13.83
CA PHE A 163 -6.79 9.03 -13.64
C PHE A 163 -6.33 8.45 -14.97
N ASN A 164 -7.29 8.04 -15.82
CA ASN A 164 -7.00 7.45 -17.14
C ASN A 164 -6.37 8.45 -18.11
N ASP A 165 -6.75 9.73 -18.03
CA ASP A 165 -6.14 10.78 -18.83
C ASP A 165 -4.65 10.97 -18.48
N GLU A 166 -4.30 10.96 -17.21
CA GLU A 166 -2.88 11.00 -16.79
C GLU A 166 -2.12 9.75 -17.24
N LEU A 167 -2.65 8.54 -17.03
CA LEU A 167 -1.98 7.30 -17.43
C LEU A 167 -1.72 7.22 -18.93
N ARG A 168 -2.65 7.69 -19.78
CA ARG A 168 -2.47 7.72 -21.23
C ARG A 168 -1.32 8.60 -21.68
N ASN A 169 -1.10 9.70 -20.97
CA ASN A 169 -0.05 10.67 -21.27
C ASN A 169 1.25 10.39 -20.51
N ALA A 170 1.29 9.38 -19.65
CA ALA A 170 2.46 9.06 -18.84
C ALA A 170 3.55 8.36 -19.65
N THR A 171 4.77 8.84 -19.57
CA THR A 171 5.93 8.25 -20.26
C THR A 171 6.21 6.82 -19.79
N PHE A 172 6.06 6.56 -18.49
CA PHE A 172 6.39 5.26 -17.88
C PHE A 172 5.17 4.49 -17.36
N GLY A 173 3.94 4.91 -17.73
CA GLY A 173 2.72 4.24 -17.27
C GLY A 173 2.43 4.42 -15.77
N MET A 174 3.09 5.38 -15.13
CA MET A 174 2.88 5.73 -13.72
C MET A 174 1.85 6.86 -13.60
N PRO A 175 1.04 6.88 -12.53
CA PRO A 175 0.10 7.97 -12.29
C PRO A 175 0.81 9.32 -12.18
N GLY A 176 0.16 10.39 -12.59
CA GLY A 176 0.61 11.76 -12.36
C GLY A 176 0.19 12.30 -11.00
N GLN A 177 0.23 13.63 -10.85
CA GLN A 177 -0.12 14.30 -9.60
C GLN A 177 -1.55 13.97 -9.13
N GLN A 178 -2.52 13.97 -10.06
CA GLN A 178 -3.91 13.68 -9.76
C GLN A 178 -4.09 12.21 -9.38
N GLY A 179 -3.49 11.29 -10.13
CA GLY A 179 -3.59 9.86 -9.87
C GLY A 179 -3.01 9.48 -8.51
N HIS A 180 -1.81 9.97 -8.17
CA HIS A 180 -1.26 9.79 -6.83
C HIS A 180 -2.12 10.44 -5.74
N GLY A 181 -2.76 11.58 -6.02
CA GLY A 181 -3.71 12.24 -5.12
C GLY A 181 -4.94 11.36 -4.85
N LEU A 182 -5.49 10.74 -5.89
CA LEU A 182 -6.64 9.84 -5.78
C LEU A 182 -6.30 8.58 -4.99
N ILE A 183 -5.14 7.94 -5.24
CA ILE A 183 -4.69 6.78 -4.47
C ILE A 183 -4.55 7.16 -2.99
N ALA A 184 -3.89 8.29 -2.69
CA ALA A 184 -3.74 8.76 -1.31
C ALA A 184 -5.11 9.02 -0.65
N TRP A 185 -6.06 9.60 -1.38
CA TRP A 185 -7.41 9.83 -0.88
C TRP A 185 -8.12 8.51 -0.55
N LEU A 186 -8.02 7.50 -1.42
CA LEU A 186 -8.60 6.18 -1.16
C LEU A 186 -7.98 5.54 0.09
N VAL A 187 -6.66 5.55 0.23
CA VAL A 187 -5.98 5.03 1.41
C VAL A 187 -6.46 5.72 2.69
N LEU A 188 -6.50 7.05 2.70
CA LEU A 188 -6.89 7.83 3.89
C LEU A 188 -8.36 7.60 4.29
N ASN A 189 -9.25 7.33 3.31
CA ASN A 189 -10.69 7.18 3.56
C ASN A 189 -11.15 5.73 3.70
N GLN A 190 -10.28 4.73 3.46
CA GLN A 190 -10.57 3.32 3.65
C GLN A 190 -9.76 2.73 4.80
N ASN A 191 -10.26 2.88 6.02
CA ASN A 191 -9.72 2.31 7.26
C ASN A 191 -8.33 2.79 7.74
N TRP A 192 -7.65 3.73 7.06
CA TRP A 192 -6.32 4.19 7.46
C TRP A 192 -6.27 4.67 8.91
N TYR A 193 -7.15 5.60 9.27
CA TYR A 193 -7.18 6.16 10.63
C TYR A 193 -7.67 5.17 11.67
N GLY A 194 -8.59 4.27 11.30
CA GLY A 194 -9.03 3.18 12.17
C GLY A 194 -7.89 2.18 12.44
N TRP A 195 -7.13 1.83 11.41
CA TRP A 195 -5.96 0.96 11.54
C TRP A 195 -4.86 1.59 12.40
N LEU A 196 -4.65 2.89 12.29
CA LEU A 196 -3.70 3.60 13.14
C LEU A 196 -4.19 3.73 14.58
N ALA A 197 -5.50 3.67 14.84
CA ALA A 197 -6.12 3.87 16.16
C ALA A 197 -5.61 5.14 16.90
N VAL A 198 -5.25 6.19 16.15
CA VAL A 198 -4.71 7.45 16.67
C VAL A 198 -5.73 8.56 16.44
N LYS A 199 -5.99 9.39 17.44
CA LYS A 199 -6.78 10.63 17.28
C LYS A 199 -5.85 11.69 16.69
N PHE A 200 -6.15 12.13 15.47
CA PHE A 200 -5.36 13.17 14.79
C PHE A 200 -5.87 14.57 15.13
N LEU A 201 -4.94 15.54 15.23
CA LEU A 201 -5.22 16.93 15.57
C LEU A 201 -5.99 17.70 14.48
N PHE A 202 -6.02 17.21 13.25
CA PHE A 202 -6.60 17.89 12.08
C PHE A 202 -7.57 17.00 11.29
N GLY A 203 -8.60 16.51 11.88
CA GLY A 203 -9.60 15.80 11.12
C GLY A 203 -10.77 15.42 11.98
N ARG A 204 -11.89 16.08 11.78
CA ARG A 204 -13.15 15.70 12.39
C ARG A 204 -13.37 14.19 12.22
N LEU A 205 -13.37 13.47 13.35
CA LEU A 205 -14.28 12.38 13.52
C LEU A 205 -15.60 13.02 13.99
N VAL A 206 -16.56 13.08 13.11
CA VAL A 206 -17.97 13.16 13.48
C VAL A 206 -18.47 11.73 13.51
#